data_ec3131c5b707b5aa58e3335f75875d9d
#
_entry.id   ec3131c5b707b5aa58e3335f75875d9d
#
_cell.length_a   1.000
_cell.length_b   1.000
_cell.length_c   1.000
_cell.angle_alpha   90.00
_cell.angle_beta   90.00
_cell.angle_gamma   90.00
#
_symmetry.space_group_name_H-M   'P 1'
#
loop_
_entity.id
_entity.type
_entity.pdbx_description
1 polymer ?
#
loop_
_entity_poly.entity_id
_entity_poly.type
_entity_poly.pdbx_seq_one_letter_code
_entity_poly.pdbx_strand_id
1 'polypeptide(L)'
;LVLRDPKVQLNVSGAESGVGARLDYSSELGQIGKGSWEITESVPNEKVVIKIDDESKGDNKVTQFLLEATGKNNRNVKITQTYDVEYGFNLFGRYAGLYVNRHIGDDLKLGLARMTTMLASVPNFDYRNPDVPLVDLKIVDVPAEDLLVVNAGNIDRTNDAIKQSIQNNQEWIKRTLEASNLEAAGPVRIITTDFGAEKYAFDVAQ
;
A
#
# COMPACT_ATOMS: atom_id res chain seq x y z
N LEU A 1 3.66 0.54 13.46
CA LEU A 1 3.32 -0.31 14.61
C LEU A 1 3.56 -1.79 14.27
N VAL A 2 2.77 -2.40 13.44
CA VAL A 2 2.83 -3.84 13.08
C VAL A 2 4.20 -4.28 12.55
N LEU A 3 4.97 -3.41 11.91
CA LEU A 3 6.32 -3.72 11.42
C LEU A 3 7.34 -3.91 12.54
N ARG A 4 7.12 -3.26 13.69
CA ARG A 4 8.00 -3.37 14.87
C ARG A 4 7.54 -4.45 15.83
N ASP A 5 6.23 -4.65 15.95
CA ASP A 5 5.61 -5.68 16.78
C ASP A 5 4.47 -6.37 16.01
N PRO A 6 4.73 -7.57 15.47
CA PRO A 6 3.68 -8.34 14.80
C PRO A 6 2.54 -8.79 15.73
N LYS A 7 2.76 -8.72 17.06
CA LYS A 7 1.78 -9.11 18.09
C LYS A 7 1.02 -7.93 18.67
N VAL A 8 1.25 -6.70 18.14
CA VAL A 8 0.52 -5.51 18.59
C VAL A 8 -0.98 -5.72 18.47
N GLN A 9 -1.70 -5.43 19.52
CA GLN A 9 -3.16 -5.46 19.52
C GLN A 9 -3.67 -4.14 18.94
N LEU A 10 -4.55 -4.24 17.96
CA LEU A 10 -5.16 -3.10 17.28
C LEU A 10 -6.68 -3.17 17.44
N ASN A 11 -7.28 -2.05 17.83
CA ASN A 11 -8.72 -1.91 17.94
C ASN A 11 -9.15 -0.67 17.16
N VAL A 12 -10.00 -0.86 16.16
CA VAL A 12 -10.56 0.24 15.35
C VAL A 12 -11.89 0.66 15.94
N SER A 13 -12.08 1.95 16.11
CA SER A 13 -13.26 2.54 16.72
C SER A 13 -13.61 3.91 16.10
N GLY A 14 -14.71 4.52 16.53
CA GLY A 14 -15.15 5.82 16.01
C GLY A 14 -15.82 5.73 14.65
N ALA A 15 -15.57 6.69 13.78
CA ALA A 15 -16.12 6.69 12.43
C ALA A 15 -15.52 5.56 11.58
N GLU A 16 -16.29 5.02 10.67
CA GLU A 16 -15.83 3.95 9.76
C GLU A 16 -14.70 4.42 8.85
N SER A 17 -14.70 5.71 8.48
CA SER A 17 -13.64 6.34 7.68
C SER A 17 -13.63 7.86 7.86
N GLY A 18 -12.54 8.52 7.50
CA GLY A 18 -12.41 9.98 7.56
C GLY A 18 -12.29 10.52 8.99
N VAL A 19 -12.75 11.74 9.20
CA VAL A 19 -12.65 12.42 10.49
C VAL A 19 -13.41 11.65 11.58
N GLY A 20 -12.75 11.44 12.73
CA GLY A 20 -13.27 10.67 13.86
C GLY A 20 -12.99 9.17 13.79
N ALA A 21 -12.41 8.66 12.71
CA ALA A 21 -11.89 7.30 12.68
C ALA A 21 -10.69 7.19 13.63
N ARG A 22 -10.69 6.15 14.48
CA ARG A 22 -9.72 5.99 15.56
C ARG A 22 -9.17 4.58 15.58
N LEU A 23 -7.86 4.48 15.82
CA LEU A 23 -7.13 3.24 16.03
C LEU A 23 -6.48 3.30 17.42
N ASP A 24 -6.92 2.43 18.32
CA ASP A 24 -6.23 2.21 19.60
C ASP A 24 -5.26 1.04 19.44
N TYR A 25 -4.08 1.14 20.05
CA TYR A 25 -3.08 0.09 19.99
C TYR A 25 -2.46 -0.20 21.36
N SER A 26 -2.05 -1.45 21.56
CA SER A 26 -1.35 -1.89 22.76
C SER A 26 -0.30 -2.93 22.40
N SER A 27 0.93 -2.69 22.84
CA SER A 27 2.07 -3.58 22.65
C SER A 27 2.73 -3.89 24.00
N GLU A 28 3.19 -5.12 24.15
CA GLU A 28 4.02 -5.52 25.30
C GLU A 28 5.45 -4.98 25.21
N LEU A 29 5.88 -4.55 24.00
CA LEU A 29 7.18 -3.93 23.81
C LEU A 29 7.14 -2.49 24.32
N GLY A 30 7.89 -2.21 25.39
CA GLY A 30 7.93 -0.89 26.04
C GLY A 30 8.36 0.28 25.12
N GLN A 31 8.95 -0.01 23.97
CA GLN A 31 9.29 1.00 22.95
C GLN A 31 8.07 1.46 22.15
N ILE A 32 7.02 0.66 22.09
CA ILE A 32 5.77 0.95 21.38
C ILE A 32 4.69 1.37 22.38
N GLY A 33 4.54 0.61 23.48
CA GLY A 33 3.60 0.93 24.55
C GLY A 33 2.14 0.92 24.08
N LYS A 34 1.37 1.84 24.64
CA LYS A 34 -0.05 2.02 24.33
C LYS A 34 -0.31 3.40 23.77
N GLY A 35 -1.33 3.52 22.96
CA GLY A 35 -1.74 4.81 22.42
C GLY A 35 -2.91 4.72 21.47
N SER A 36 -3.24 5.87 20.89
CA SER A 36 -4.28 5.96 19.88
C SER A 36 -3.92 6.94 18.79
N TRP A 37 -4.46 6.68 17.62
CA TRP A 37 -4.40 7.54 16.44
C TRP A 37 -5.82 7.91 16.04
N GLU A 38 -6.10 9.19 15.86
CA GLU A 38 -7.42 9.67 15.49
C GLU A 38 -7.30 10.64 14.32
N ILE A 39 -8.09 10.43 13.27
CA ILE A 39 -8.16 11.34 12.14
C ILE A 39 -8.93 12.59 12.57
N THR A 40 -8.24 13.72 12.63
CA THR A 40 -8.83 15.01 13.02
C THR A 40 -9.17 15.89 11.83
N GLU A 41 -8.52 15.68 10.69
CA GLU A 41 -8.82 16.37 9.45
C GLU A 41 -8.62 15.44 8.26
N SER A 42 -9.52 15.50 7.29
CA SER A 42 -9.45 14.73 6.06
C SER A 42 -9.99 15.57 4.90
N VAL A 43 -9.09 15.99 4.01
CA VAL A 43 -9.43 16.68 2.76
C VAL A 43 -9.19 15.72 1.62
N PRO A 44 -10.21 15.31 0.88
CA PRO A 44 -10.09 14.32 -0.17
C PRO A 44 -9.02 14.69 -1.20
N ASN A 45 -8.13 13.75 -1.50
CA ASN A 45 -7.01 13.87 -2.44
C ASN A 45 -5.92 14.90 -2.08
N GLU A 46 -5.98 15.52 -0.93
CA GLU A 46 -5.04 16.60 -0.53
C GLU A 46 -4.34 16.29 0.78
N LYS A 47 -5.10 16.02 1.85
CA LYS A 47 -4.52 16.00 3.19
C LYS A 47 -5.26 15.08 4.15
N VAL A 48 -4.51 14.40 5.02
CA VAL A 48 -5.03 13.72 6.20
C VAL A 48 -4.19 14.13 7.41
N VAL A 49 -4.82 14.54 8.48
CA VAL A 49 -4.19 14.88 9.75
C VAL A 49 -4.62 13.89 10.82
N ILE A 50 -3.66 13.31 11.50
CA ILE A 50 -3.87 12.31 12.54
C ILE A 50 -3.27 12.81 13.84
N LYS A 51 -4.08 12.94 14.86
CA LYS A 51 -3.64 13.18 16.23
C LYS A 51 -3.16 11.86 16.84
N ILE A 52 -2.02 11.93 17.52
CA ILE A 52 -1.42 10.79 18.22
C ILE A 52 -1.48 11.07 19.71
N ASP A 53 -2.01 10.13 20.46
CA ASP A 53 -2.00 10.13 21.91
C ASP A 53 -1.34 8.84 22.39
N ASP A 54 -0.15 8.95 22.95
CA ASP A 54 0.66 7.83 23.39
C ASP A 54 1.52 8.21 24.63
N GLU A 55 2.07 7.21 25.27
CA GLU A 55 2.88 7.33 26.49
C GLU A 55 4.28 7.94 26.23
N SER A 56 4.64 8.24 24.98
CA SER A 56 5.94 8.84 24.66
C SER A 56 6.01 10.31 25.10
N LYS A 57 7.22 10.84 25.29
CA LYS A 57 7.41 12.24 25.71
C LYS A 57 6.97 13.22 24.62
N GLY A 58 6.39 14.34 25.05
CA GLY A 58 5.93 15.44 24.22
C GLY A 58 4.41 15.49 24.13
N ASP A 59 3.90 16.68 23.87
CA ASP A 59 2.49 17.02 23.79
C ASP A 59 2.09 17.32 22.35
N ASN A 60 0.79 17.40 22.07
CA ASN A 60 0.23 17.80 20.79
C ASN A 60 0.86 17.07 19.57
N LYS A 61 1.04 15.76 19.71
CA LYS A 61 1.64 14.94 18.67
C LYS A 61 0.68 14.82 17.48
N VAL A 62 1.16 15.20 16.32
CA VAL A 62 0.37 15.17 15.07
C VAL A 62 1.23 14.60 13.95
N THR A 63 0.67 13.72 13.16
CA THR A 63 1.25 13.32 11.87
C THR A 63 0.30 13.75 10.75
N GLN A 64 0.88 14.27 9.67
CA GLN A 64 0.11 14.76 8.54
C GLN A 64 0.62 14.12 7.27
N PHE A 65 -0.30 13.65 6.44
CA PHE A 65 -0.05 13.21 5.08
C PHE A 65 -0.55 14.28 4.11
N LEU A 66 0.34 14.73 3.23
CA LEU A 66 0.03 15.62 2.13
C LEU A 66 0.15 14.82 0.82
N LEU A 67 -0.84 14.97 -0.05
CA LEU A 67 -0.91 14.32 -1.34
C LEU A 67 -0.83 15.38 -2.44
N GLU A 68 0.16 15.28 -3.31
CA GLU A 68 0.37 16.19 -4.42
C GLU A 68 0.38 15.40 -5.73
N ALA A 69 -0.50 15.78 -6.65
CA ALA A 69 -0.48 15.21 -7.99
C ALA A 69 0.77 15.67 -8.74
N THR A 70 1.52 14.74 -9.33
CA THR A 70 2.79 15.00 -10.01
C THR A 70 2.93 14.22 -11.31
N GLY A 71 4.03 14.42 -12.01
CA GLY A 71 4.33 13.71 -13.26
C GLY A 71 3.52 14.22 -14.45
N LYS A 72 3.75 13.58 -15.61
CA LYS A 72 3.06 13.94 -16.85
C LYS A 72 1.56 13.63 -16.72
N ASN A 73 0.71 14.63 -16.92
CA ASN A 73 -0.75 14.54 -16.79
C ASN A 73 -1.23 14.12 -15.39
N ASN A 74 -0.50 14.52 -14.34
CA ASN A 74 -0.85 14.22 -12.93
C ASN A 74 -1.08 12.72 -12.65
N ARG A 75 -0.33 11.85 -13.32
CA ARG A 75 -0.48 10.39 -13.17
C ARG A 75 0.17 9.82 -11.93
N ASN A 76 1.06 10.57 -11.31
CA ASN A 76 1.74 10.17 -10.09
C ASN A 76 1.22 10.98 -8.91
N VAL A 77 1.30 10.41 -7.73
CA VAL A 77 1.00 11.10 -6.47
C VAL A 77 2.26 11.09 -5.62
N LYS A 78 2.69 12.27 -5.22
CA LYS A 78 3.73 12.43 -4.20
C LYS A 78 3.06 12.48 -2.83
N ILE A 79 3.44 11.57 -1.95
CA ILE A 79 2.97 11.54 -0.56
C ILE A 79 4.09 12.07 0.33
N THR A 80 3.81 13.13 1.08
CA THR A 80 4.72 13.68 2.08
C THR A 80 4.12 13.45 3.46
N GLN A 81 4.89 12.85 4.35
CA GLN A 81 4.49 12.66 5.75
C GLN A 81 5.34 13.54 6.66
N THR A 82 4.69 14.30 7.54
CA THR A 82 5.33 15.07 8.60
C THR A 82 4.91 14.52 9.98
N TYR A 83 5.73 14.80 10.97
CA TYR A 83 5.45 14.50 12.37
C TYR A 83 5.85 15.70 13.21
N ASP A 84 4.91 16.24 13.95
CA ASP A 84 5.07 17.39 14.80
C ASP A 84 4.79 17.00 16.26
N VAL A 85 5.62 17.49 17.17
CA VAL A 85 5.51 17.24 18.61
C VAL A 85 5.99 18.46 19.39
N GLU A 86 5.28 18.81 20.45
CA GLU A 86 5.63 19.92 21.32
C GLU A 86 6.28 19.42 22.61
N TYR A 87 7.39 20.03 23.03
CA TYR A 87 8.10 19.69 24.26
C TYR A 87 7.97 20.78 25.34
N GLY A 88 7.24 21.85 25.10
CA GLY A 88 7.04 22.95 26.05
C GLY A 88 8.35 23.51 26.58
N PHE A 89 8.39 23.84 27.89
CA PHE A 89 9.58 24.33 28.59
C PHE A 89 10.48 23.24 29.17
N ASN A 90 10.17 21.96 28.93
CA ASN A 90 10.99 20.86 29.42
C ASN A 90 12.31 20.75 28.66
N LEU A 91 13.40 21.23 29.26
CA LEU A 91 14.74 21.20 28.66
C LEU A 91 15.21 19.78 28.28
N PHE A 92 14.89 18.78 29.11
CA PHE A 92 15.22 17.38 28.82
C PHE A 92 14.38 16.84 27.63
N GLY A 93 13.11 17.22 27.56
CA GLY A 93 12.26 16.90 26.42
C GLY A 93 12.78 17.53 25.12
N ARG A 94 13.20 18.81 25.18
CA ARG A 94 13.78 19.53 24.02
C ARG A 94 15.10 18.89 23.57
N TYR A 95 15.95 18.47 24.50
CA TYR A 95 17.17 17.74 24.17
C TYR A 95 16.86 16.38 23.51
N ALA A 96 15.89 15.64 24.07
CA ALA A 96 15.42 14.39 23.46
C ALA A 96 14.82 14.64 22.06
N GLY A 97 14.16 15.78 21.85
CA GLY A 97 13.62 16.21 20.57
C GLY A 97 14.64 16.31 19.44
N LEU A 98 15.92 16.58 19.75
CA LEU A 98 16.99 16.58 18.75
C LEU A 98 17.20 15.19 18.09
N TYR A 99 16.82 14.13 18.79
CA TYR A 99 16.95 12.75 18.30
C TYR A 99 15.67 12.21 17.69
N VAL A 100 14.54 12.93 17.78
CA VAL A 100 13.24 12.53 17.19
C VAL A 100 13.39 12.27 15.70
N ASN A 101 14.09 13.16 15.00
CA ASN A 101 14.29 13.02 13.55
C ASN A 101 15.01 11.71 13.17
N ARG A 102 15.88 11.19 14.03
CA ARG A 102 16.58 9.95 13.79
C ARG A 102 15.69 8.71 14.01
N HIS A 103 14.93 8.70 15.11
CA HIS A 103 14.13 7.54 15.48
C HIS A 103 12.79 7.49 14.73
N ILE A 104 12.04 8.58 14.77
CA ILE A 104 10.74 8.67 14.09
C ILE A 104 10.92 8.82 12.58
N GLY A 105 11.93 9.57 12.13
CA GLY A 105 12.21 9.73 10.70
C GLY A 105 12.51 8.40 9.99
N ASP A 106 13.21 7.50 10.61
CA ASP A 106 13.48 6.16 10.04
C ASP A 106 12.20 5.31 10.02
N ASP A 107 11.34 5.42 11.03
CA ASP A 107 10.04 4.76 11.04
C ASP A 107 9.10 5.28 9.95
N LEU A 108 9.07 6.60 9.76
CA LEU A 108 8.27 7.20 8.69
C LEU A 108 8.75 6.74 7.31
N LYS A 109 10.06 6.68 7.08
CA LYS A 109 10.64 6.17 5.83
C LYS A 109 10.24 4.70 5.58
N LEU A 110 10.35 3.86 6.62
CA LEU A 110 9.95 2.46 6.52
C LEU A 110 8.45 2.31 6.24
N GLY A 111 7.62 3.10 6.94
CA GLY A 111 6.17 3.13 6.73
C GLY A 111 5.79 3.58 5.32
N LEU A 112 6.40 4.65 4.81
CA LEU A 112 6.18 5.15 3.46
C LEU A 112 6.66 4.15 2.39
N ALA A 113 7.80 3.50 2.59
CA ALA A 113 8.29 2.47 1.67
C ALA A 113 7.30 1.30 1.58
N ARG A 114 6.77 0.83 2.71
CA ARG A 114 5.75 -0.23 2.72
C ARG A 114 4.44 0.24 2.09
N MET A 115 3.99 1.45 2.38
CA MET A 115 2.80 2.03 1.76
C MET A 115 2.97 2.12 0.23
N THR A 116 4.14 2.51 -0.25
CA THR A 116 4.46 2.53 -1.69
C THR A 116 4.33 1.13 -2.30
N THR A 117 4.85 0.10 -1.63
CA THR A 117 4.72 -1.29 -2.10
C THR A 117 3.26 -1.74 -2.14
N MET A 118 2.48 -1.42 -1.09
CA MET A 118 1.06 -1.77 -1.05
C MET A 118 0.25 -1.03 -2.13
N LEU A 119 0.48 0.27 -2.29
CA LEU A 119 -0.20 1.07 -3.33
C LEU A 119 0.22 0.64 -4.75
N ALA A 120 1.45 0.17 -4.91
CA ALA A 120 1.91 -0.37 -6.17
C ALA A 120 1.19 -1.66 -6.58
N SER A 121 0.66 -2.43 -5.62
CA SER A 121 -0.15 -3.63 -5.88
C SER A 121 -1.61 -3.31 -6.24
N VAL A 122 -2.07 -2.07 -5.99
CA VAL A 122 -3.42 -1.64 -6.38
C VAL A 122 -3.46 -1.46 -7.90
N PRO A 123 -4.43 -2.07 -8.60
CA PRO A 123 -4.57 -1.89 -10.04
C PRO A 123 -4.66 -0.42 -10.43
N ASN A 124 -4.00 -0.03 -11.52
CA ASN A 124 -4.05 1.33 -12.04
C ASN A 124 -5.38 1.57 -12.76
N PHE A 125 -6.40 1.82 -11.96
CA PHE A 125 -7.78 1.99 -12.37
C PHE A 125 -8.24 3.40 -12.00
N ASP A 126 -9.08 4.03 -12.81
CA ASP A 126 -9.65 5.33 -12.46
C ASP A 126 -10.82 5.18 -11.48
N TYR A 127 -10.51 5.14 -10.19
CA TYR A 127 -11.50 5.06 -9.11
C TYR A 127 -12.40 6.31 -8.99
N ARG A 128 -12.17 7.34 -9.81
CA ARG A 128 -13.03 8.54 -9.88
C ARG A 128 -14.25 8.33 -10.78
N ASN A 129 -14.28 7.24 -11.53
CA ASN A 129 -15.40 6.95 -12.39
C ASN A 129 -16.51 6.23 -11.60
N PRO A 130 -17.62 6.90 -11.24
CA PRO A 130 -18.72 6.31 -10.47
C PRO A 130 -19.48 5.23 -11.26
N ASP A 131 -19.33 5.18 -12.58
CA ASP A 131 -20.03 4.22 -13.45
C ASP A 131 -19.33 2.86 -13.51
N VAL A 132 -18.16 2.74 -12.88
CA VAL A 132 -17.56 1.44 -12.69
C VAL A 132 -17.97 0.92 -11.31
N PRO A 133 -18.92 0.00 -11.24
CA PRO A 133 -19.31 -0.57 -9.98
C PRO A 133 -18.09 -1.27 -9.39
N LEU A 134 -17.61 -0.80 -8.24
CA LEU A 134 -16.87 -1.66 -7.32
C LEU A 134 -17.86 -2.71 -6.87
N VAL A 135 -18.01 -3.75 -7.67
CA VAL A 135 -18.92 -4.84 -7.37
C VAL A 135 -18.44 -5.48 -6.08
N ASP A 136 -19.38 -5.73 -5.18
CA ASP A 136 -19.17 -6.42 -3.90
C ASP A 136 -17.98 -7.37 -3.96
N LEU A 137 -16.94 -7.08 -3.18
CA LEU A 137 -15.82 -8.00 -3.00
C LEU A 137 -16.36 -9.28 -2.39
N LYS A 138 -16.51 -10.32 -3.20
CA LYS A 138 -16.95 -11.64 -2.77
C LYS A 138 -15.78 -12.61 -2.90
N ILE A 139 -15.56 -13.38 -1.86
CA ILE A 139 -14.74 -14.58 -1.96
C ILE A 139 -15.59 -15.58 -2.74
N VAL A 140 -15.13 -15.97 -3.91
CA VAL A 140 -15.79 -16.94 -4.77
C VAL A 140 -14.93 -18.18 -4.84
N ASP A 141 -15.50 -19.34 -4.58
CA ASP A 141 -14.85 -20.61 -4.84
C ASP A 141 -14.78 -20.82 -6.36
N VAL A 142 -13.56 -20.87 -6.89
CA VAL A 142 -13.32 -21.13 -8.31
C VAL A 142 -12.99 -22.63 -8.46
N PRO A 143 -13.68 -23.34 -9.34
CA PRO A 143 -13.35 -24.76 -9.59
C PRO A 143 -11.92 -24.87 -10.12
N ALA A 144 -11.26 -26.01 -9.85
CA ALA A 144 -9.96 -26.31 -10.41
C ALA A 144 -10.07 -26.38 -11.94
N GLU A 145 -9.15 -25.71 -12.61
CA GLU A 145 -9.07 -25.68 -14.08
C GLU A 145 -7.65 -26.07 -14.51
N ASP A 146 -7.55 -26.76 -15.62
CA ASP A 146 -6.28 -27.05 -16.26
C ASP A 146 -5.84 -25.83 -17.04
N LEU A 147 -4.65 -25.31 -16.76
CA LEU A 147 -4.10 -24.11 -17.39
C LEU A 147 -2.80 -24.42 -18.12
N LEU A 148 -2.68 -23.95 -19.34
CA LEU A 148 -1.39 -23.87 -20.03
C LEU A 148 -0.67 -22.59 -19.55
N VAL A 149 0.45 -22.77 -18.85
CA VAL A 149 1.17 -21.65 -18.19
C VAL A 149 2.51 -21.44 -18.87
N VAL A 150 2.83 -20.17 -19.16
CA VAL A 150 4.14 -19.74 -19.65
C VAL A 150 4.71 -18.71 -18.67
N ASN A 151 5.90 -19.00 -18.15
CA ASN A 151 6.60 -18.08 -17.25
C ASN A 151 7.19 -16.91 -18.04
N ALA A 152 6.78 -15.68 -17.72
CA ALA A 152 7.31 -14.47 -18.35
C ALA A 152 8.68 -14.05 -17.80
N GLY A 153 9.11 -14.65 -16.71
CA GLY A 153 10.35 -14.27 -16.02
C GLY A 153 10.22 -12.99 -15.23
N ASN A 154 11.36 -12.43 -14.89
CA ASN A 154 11.47 -11.19 -14.12
C ASN A 154 11.83 -10.04 -15.06
N ILE A 155 10.85 -9.27 -15.48
CA ILE A 155 10.96 -8.20 -16.47
C ILE A 155 10.96 -6.81 -15.84
N ASP A 156 11.39 -5.80 -16.59
CA ASP A 156 11.29 -4.41 -16.14
C ASP A 156 9.84 -3.98 -15.97
N ARG A 157 9.54 -3.34 -14.86
CA ARG A 157 8.20 -2.89 -14.51
C ARG A 157 7.82 -1.61 -15.27
N THR A 158 7.88 -1.69 -16.60
CA THR A 158 7.39 -0.66 -17.51
C THR A 158 6.17 -1.17 -18.26
N ASN A 159 5.23 -0.29 -18.56
CA ASN A 159 4.01 -0.68 -19.27
C ASN A 159 4.32 -1.35 -20.61
N ASP A 160 5.33 -0.88 -21.32
CA ASP A 160 5.69 -1.40 -22.64
C ASP A 160 6.33 -2.80 -22.52
N ALA A 161 7.25 -3.01 -21.56
CA ALA A 161 7.88 -4.32 -21.33
C ALA A 161 6.84 -5.36 -20.88
N ILE A 162 5.94 -4.99 -19.96
CA ILE A 162 4.86 -5.87 -19.49
C ILE A 162 3.93 -6.24 -20.65
N LYS A 163 3.46 -5.25 -21.41
CA LYS A 163 2.55 -5.47 -22.54
C LYS A 163 3.18 -6.37 -23.60
N GLN A 164 4.43 -6.11 -23.97
CA GLN A 164 5.15 -6.90 -24.95
C GLN A 164 5.37 -8.32 -24.49
N SER A 165 5.73 -8.51 -23.22
CA SER A 165 5.90 -9.84 -22.62
C SER A 165 4.60 -10.64 -22.62
N ILE A 166 3.48 -10.01 -22.23
CA ILE A 166 2.15 -10.65 -22.26
C ILE A 166 1.82 -11.09 -23.68
N GLN A 167 1.99 -10.19 -24.69
CA GLN A 167 1.68 -10.51 -26.08
C GLN A 167 2.53 -11.67 -26.60
N ASN A 168 3.84 -11.67 -26.34
CA ASN A 168 4.73 -12.73 -26.77
C ASN A 168 4.36 -14.08 -26.14
N ASN A 169 4.08 -14.11 -24.85
CA ASN A 169 3.72 -15.33 -24.15
C ASN A 169 2.32 -15.84 -24.56
N GLN A 170 1.40 -14.95 -24.83
CA GLN A 170 0.09 -15.31 -25.38
C GLN A 170 0.20 -15.94 -26.79
N GLU A 171 1.09 -15.44 -27.63
CA GLU A 171 1.39 -16.05 -28.94
C GLU A 171 1.94 -17.46 -28.79
N TRP A 172 2.82 -17.69 -27.81
CA TRP A 172 3.33 -19.04 -27.50
C TRP A 172 2.22 -19.98 -27.05
N ILE A 173 1.34 -19.55 -26.16
CA ILE A 173 0.19 -20.35 -25.71
C ILE A 173 -0.67 -20.73 -26.92
N LYS A 174 -1.01 -19.76 -27.75
CA LYS A 174 -1.83 -19.96 -28.95
C LYS A 174 -1.23 -21.01 -29.88
N ARG A 175 0.07 -20.90 -30.19
CA ARG A 175 0.77 -21.88 -31.03
C ARG A 175 0.79 -23.28 -30.43
N THR A 176 0.94 -23.36 -29.11
CA THR A 176 0.93 -24.65 -28.41
C THR A 176 -0.44 -25.31 -28.43
N LEU A 177 -1.51 -24.53 -28.23
CA LEU A 177 -2.88 -25.00 -28.33
C LEU A 177 -3.18 -25.50 -29.75
N GLU A 178 -2.83 -24.72 -30.78
CA GLU A 178 -3.00 -25.10 -32.19
C GLU A 178 -2.22 -26.38 -32.53
N ALA A 179 -0.94 -26.49 -32.09
CA ALA A 179 -0.13 -27.67 -32.34
C ALA A 179 -0.64 -28.93 -31.62
N SER A 180 -1.32 -28.75 -30.49
CA SER A 180 -1.91 -29.84 -29.70
C SER A 180 -3.36 -30.11 -30.06
N ASN A 181 -3.92 -29.43 -31.03
CA ASN A 181 -5.32 -29.54 -31.44
C ASN A 181 -6.31 -29.30 -30.30
N LEU A 182 -5.96 -28.34 -29.41
CA LEU A 182 -6.74 -27.87 -28.25
C LEU A 182 -7.32 -26.50 -28.52
N GLU A 183 -8.49 -26.24 -27.95
CA GLU A 183 -9.12 -24.92 -27.97
C GLU A 183 -9.07 -24.30 -26.58
N ALA A 184 -8.90 -22.95 -26.54
CA ALA A 184 -8.92 -22.20 -25.30
C ALA A 184 -10.33 -22.22 -24.69
N ALA A 185 -10.46 -22.71 -23.47
CA ALA A 185 -11.72 -22.79 -22.73
C ALA A 185 -12.07 -21.50 -21.97
N GLY A 186 -11.11 -20.60 -21.78
CA GLY A 186 -11.28 -19.39 -20.98
C GLY A 186 -10.38 -18.23 -21.41
N PRO A 187 -10.50 -17.09 -20.74
CA PRO A 187 -9.69 -15.91 -21.01
C PRO A 187 -8.24 -16.09 -20.58
N VAL A 188 -7.34 -15.33 -21.19
CA VAL A 188 -5.96 -15.22 -20.74
C VAL A 188 -5.91 -14.63 -19.32
N ARG A 189 -5.11 -15.23 -18.46
CA ARG A 189 -4.89 -14.85 -17.06
C ARG A 189 -3.44 -14.47 -16.84
N ILE A 190 -3.23 -13.49 -15.97
CA ILE A 190 -1.90 -13.10 -15.51
C ILE A 190 -1.79 -13.50 -14.04
N ILE A 191 -0.84 -14.38 -13.76
CA ILE A 191 -0.57 -14.88 -12.41
C ILE A 191 0.68 -14.18 -11.91
N THR A 192 0.51 -13.22 -10.99
CA THR A 192 1.63 -12.48 -10.39
C THR A 192 2.37 -13.36 -9.41
N THR A 193 3.67 -13.56 -9.62
CA THR A 193 4.54 -14.33 -8.73
C THR A 193 5.39 -13.44 -7.84
N ASP A 194 5.85 -12.29 -8.35
CA ASP A 194 6.53 -11.26 -7.56
C ASP A 194 6.29 -9.87 -8.15
N PHE A 195 6.07 -8.88 -7.28
CA PHE A 195 5.77 -7.53 -7.67
C PHE A 195 6.72 -6.54 -6.98
N GLY A 196 7.92 -6.41 -7.51
CA GLY A 196 8.95 -5.51 -7.02
C GLY A 196 8.78 -4.06 -7.48
N ALA A 197 9.63 -3.17 -6.95
CA ALA A 197 9.62 -1.76 -7.31
C ALA A 197 10.06 -1.51 -8.78
N GLU A 198 11.08 -2.22 -9.23
CA GLU A 198 11.70 -2.08 -10.57
C GLU A 198 11.40 -3.27 -11.48
N LYS A 199 11.14 -4.41 -10.92
CA LYS A 199 10.92 -5.67 -11.61
C LYS A 199 9.55 -6.25 -11.31
N TYR A 200 9.02 -6.99 -12.26
CA TYR A 200 7.75 -7.69 -12.16
C TYR A 200 7.92 -9.11 -12.70
N ALA A 201 7.62 -10.09 -11.86
CA ALA A 201 7.61 -11.49 -12.25
C ALA A 201 6.17 -12.00 -12.29
N PHE A 202 5.80 -12.61 -13.40
CA PHE A 202 4.46 -13.14 -13.61
C PHE A 202 4.46 -14.28 -14.62
N ASP A 203 3.38 -15.05 -14.57
CA ASP A 203 3.07 -16.07 -15.56
C ASP A 203 1.87 -15.63 -16.40
N VAL A 204 1.86 -16.02 -17.66
CA VAL A 204 0.72 -15.89 -18.55
C VAL A 204 0.09 -17.27 -18.71
N ALA A 205 -1.20 -17.38 -18.47
CA ALA A 205 -1.94 -18.63 -18.48
C ALA A 205 -3.24 -18.54 -19.28
N GLN A 206 -3.64 -19.65 -19.87
CA GLN A 206 -4.94 -19.79 -20.53
C GLN A 206 -5.45 -21.23 -20.47
#